data_c1be89c3c13ee1c761a883cb5d8ced98
#
_entry.id   c1be89c3c13ee1c761a883cb5d8ced98
#
_cell.length_a   1.000
_cell.length_b   1.000
_cell.length_c   1.000
_cell.angle_alpha   90.00
_cell.angle_beta   90.00
_cell.angle_gamma   90.00
#
_symmetry.space_group_name_H-M   'P 1'
#
loop_
_entity.id
_entity.type
_entity.pdbx_description
1 polymer ?
#
loop_
_entity_poly.entity_id
_entity_poly.type
_entity_poly.pdbx_seq_one_letter_code
_entity_poly.pdbx_strand_id
1 'polypeptide(L)'
;SAQPPPYLEMLSDQFGETAHCAIEVHGSVIYLDKVEAQGAIYINTQIGAKSYIHCTGVRKCILAYMSPERKEAILSRKLTTMTYNTLSKADQLRENLSLVVQRGYAIDNEEIEIGLSCIAVPVFNAPNKVACAISISGFTPRMQESNKQEKMIKTLQQYSQELSVKLYQYHPHEEFKQSR
;
A
#
# COMPACT_ATOMS: atom_id res chain seq x y z
N SER A 1 -13.85 -6.50 -23.98
CA SER A 1 -12.70 -6.71 -23.11
C SER A 1 -13.18 -7.07 -21.71
N ALA A 2 -12.70 -8.17 -21.16
CA ALA A 2 -13.04 -8.58 -19.81
C ALA A 2 -12.56 -7.53 -18.81
N GLN A 3 -13.43 -7.11 -17.91
CA GLN A 3 -13.03 -6.25 -16.80
C GLN A 3 -12.07 -7.01 -15.88
N PRO A 4 -11.09 -6.32 -15.25
CA PRO A 4 -10.23 -6.96 -14.26
C PRO A 4 -11.08 -7.52 -13.11
N PRO A 5 -10.67 -8.63 -12.47
CA PRO A 5 -11.34 -9.12 -11.26
C PRO A 5 -11.46 -8.02 -10.20
N PRO A 6 -12.57 -7.99 -9.45
CA PRO A 6 -12.79 -6.98 -8.42
C PRO A 6 -11.98 -7.30 -7.16
N TYR A 7 -10.68 -7.10 -7.19
CA TYR A 7 -9.76 -7.51 -6.12
C TYR A 7 -10.08 -6.89 -4.77
N LEU A 8 -10.50 -5.61 -4.73
CA LEU A 8 -10.83 -4.96 -3.47
C LEU A 8 -12.09 -5.56 -2.84
N GLU A 9 -13.11 -5.83 -3.64
CA GLU A 9 -14.32 -6.51 -3.18
C GLU A 9 -14.00 -7.92 -2.67
N MET A 10 -13.15 -8.66 -3.39
CA MET A 10 -12.73 -10.00 -2.97
C MET A 10 -11.98 -9.97 -1.64
N LEU A 11 -11.09 -9.01 -1.43
CA LEU A 11 -10.38 -8.82 -0.17
C LEU A 11 -11.33 -8.47 0.97
N SER A 12 -12.22 -7.53 0.73
CA SER A 12 -13.21 -7.09 1.72
C SER A 12 -14.16 -8.21 2.11
N ASP A 13 -14.66 -8.98 1.13
CA ASP A 13 -15.55 -10.11 1.36
C ASP A 13 -14.86 -11.23 2.14
N GLN A 14 -13.62 -11.54 1.78
CA GLN A 14 -12.89 -12.64 2.41
C GLN A 14 -12.51 -12.33 3.86
N PHE A 15 -12.07 -11.11 4.14
CA PHE A 15 -11.48 -10.76 5.44
C PHE A 15 -12.38 -9.93 6.35
N GLY A 16 -13.48 -9.39 5.82
CA GLY A 16 -14.39 -8.56 6.61
C GLY A 16 -13.80 -7.20 7.00
N GLU A 17 -12.84 -6.69 6.24
CA GLU A 17 -12.12 -5.46 6.50
C GLU A 17 -12.23 -4.49 5.31
N THR A 18 -11.77 -3.26 5.49
CA THR A 18 -11.76 -2.25 4.44
C THR A 18 -10.55 -2.45 3.52
N ALA A 19 -10.78 -2.49 2.22
CA ALA A 19 -9.74 -2.57 1.20
C ALA A 19 -9.60 -1.25 0.47
N HIS A 20 -8.37 -0.84 0.17
CA HIS A 20 -8.05 0.39 -0.55
C HIS A 20 -7.10 0.11 -1.71
N CYS A 21 -7.17 0.97 -2.73
CA CYS A 21 -6.15 1.11 -3.76
C CYS A 21 -5.64 2.56 -3.75
N ALA A 22 -4.32 2.74 -3.74
CA ALA A 22 -3.69 4.05 -3.70
C ALA A 22 -2.62 4.18 -4.77
N ILE A 23 -2.44 5.40 -5.29
CA ILE A 23 -1.41 5.74 -6.27
C ILE A 23 -0.60 6.95 -5.83
N GLU A 24 0.56 7.13 -6.44
CA GLU A 24 1.35 8.36 -6.32
C GLU A 24 1.02 9.28 -7.49
N VAL A 25 0.75 10.55 -7.20
CA VAL A 25 0.53 11.62 -8.18
C VAL A 25 1.33 12.83 -7.74
N HIS A 26 2.35 13.21 -8.51
CA HIS A 26 3.19 14.38 -8.23
C HIS A 26 3.73 14.45 -6.79
N GLY A 27 4.20 13.31 -6.29
CA GLY A 27 4.78 13.20 -4.94
C GLY A 27 3.77 13.03 -3.82
N SER A 28 2.48 13.04 -4.12
CA SER A 28 1.40 12.80 -3.15
C SER A 28 0.79 11.43 -3.36
N VAL A 29 0.41 10.77 -2.28
CA VAL A 29 -0.33 9.51 -2.34
C VAL A 29 -1.81 9.82 -2.22
N ILE A 30 -2.59 9.31 -3.16
CA ILE A 30 -4.04 9.47 -3.16
C ILE A 30 -4.74 8.11 -3.26
N TYR A 31 -5.91 8.00 -2.66
CA TYR A 31 -6.74 6.81 -2.82
C TYR A 31 -7.55 6.88 -4.11
N LEU A 32 -7.46 5.81 -4.92
CA LEU A 32 -8.26 5.66 -6.13
C LEU A 32 -9.60 4.99 -5.84
N ASP A 33 -9.64 4.07 -4.90
CA ASP A 33 -10.83 3.27 -4.61
C ASP A 33 -10.80 2.72 -3.18
N LYS A 34 -11.98 2.45 -2.65
CA LYS A 34 -12.21 1.90 -1.33
C LYS A 34 -13.42 0.97 -1.35
N VAL A 35 -13.30 -0.19 -0.72
CA VAL A 35 -14.42 -1.10 -0.49
C VAL A 35 -14.49 -1.42 1.00
N GLU A 36 -15.65 -1.17 1.59
CA GLU A 36 -15.93 -1.46 3.00
C GLU A 36 -16.76 -2.73 3.13
N ALA A 37 -16.36 -3.62 4.05
CA ALA A 37 -17.18 -4.76 4.42
C ALA A 37 -18.23 -4.34 5.46
N GLN A 38 -19.33 -5.07 5.50
CA GLN A 38 -20.34 -4.90 6.55
C GLN A 38 -19.70 -5.22 7.92
N GLY A 39 -19.85 -4.28 8.87
CA GLY A 39 -19.25 -4.43 10.21
C GLY A 39 -17.77 -4.04 10.29
N ALA A 40 -17.16 -3.60 9.19
CA ALA A 40 -15.81 -3.06 9.22
C ALA A 40 -15.75 -1.72 9.96
N ILE A 41 -14.56 -1.39 10.49
CA ILE A 41 -14.34 -0.06 11.08
C ILE A 41 -14.49 1.01 10.00
N TYR A 42 -15.19 2.10 10.34
CA TYR A 42 -15.34 3.23 9.43
C TYR A 42 -14.03 4.02 9.34
N ILE A 43 -13.53 4.17 8.12
CA ILE A 43 -12.34 4.96 7.82
C ILE A 43 -12.75 6.08 6.88
N ASN A 44 -12.62 7.33 7.33
CA ASN A 44 -12.99 8.50 6.51
C ASN A 44 -11.93 8.75 5.44
N THR A 45 -12.09 8.10 4.29
CA THR A 45 -11.20 8.20 3.14
C THR A 45 -11.87 9.03 2.05
N GLN A 46 -11.17 10.03 1.52
CA GLN A 46 -11.62 10.81 0.35
C GLN A 46 -10.93 10.30 -0.90
N ILE A 47 -11.71 9.74 -1.83
CA ILE A 47 -11.21 9.20 -3.09
C ILE A 47 -10.82 10.37 -4.02
N GLY A 48 -9.63 10.26 -4.64
CA GLY A 48 -9.14 11.22 -5.63
C GLY A 48 -8.62 12.53 -5.07
N ALA A 49 -8.69 12.77 -3.77
CA ALA A 49 -8.21 13.99 -3.13
C ALA A 49 -6.81 13.80 -2.52
N LYS A 50 -6.04 14.89 -2.43
CA LYS A 50 -4.83 14.95 -1.59
C LYS A 50 -5.26 14.97 -0.13
N SER A 51 -5.86 13.90 0.32
CA SER A 51 -6.40 13.83 1.66
C SER A 51 -5.44 13.10 2.59
N TYR A 52 -5.74 13.22 3.84
CA TYR A 52 -5.10 12.51 4.92
C TYR A 52 -5.04 11.02 4.64
N ILE A 53 -3.85 10.45 4.67
CA ILE A 53 -3.65 9.01 4.49
C ILE A 53 -3.84 8.33 5.83
N HIS A 54 -4.87 7.50 5.94
CA HIS A 54 -5.18 6.75 7.17
C HIS A 54 -4.30 5.52 7.36
N CYS A 55 -3.48 5.18 6.37
CA CYS A 55 -2.62 4.01 6.39
C CYS A 55 -1.24 4.35 5.86
N THR A 56 -0.20 4.18 6.67
CA THR A 56 1.18 4.34 6.20
C THR A 56 1.65 3.18 5.34
N GLY A 57 0.94 2.04 5.35
CA GLY A 57 1.30 0.86 4.56
C GLY A 57 1.36 1.15 3.07
N VAL A 58 0.33 1.78 2.51
CA VAL A 58 0.31 2.15 1.08
C VAL A 58 1.42 3.15 0.76
N ARG A 59 1.65 4.12 1.64
CA ARG A 59 2.72 5.11 1.47
C ARG A 59 4.09 4.45 1.49
N LYS A 60 4.35 3.54 2.42
CA LYS A 60 5.61 2.79 2.50
C LYS A 60 5.85 1.95 1.25
N CYS A 61 4.83 1.28 0.73
CA CYS A 61 4.94 0.51 -0.51
C CYS A 61 5.37 1.39 -1.69
N ILE A 62 4.85 2.60 -1.78
CA ILE A 62 5.20 3.55 -2.83
C ILE A 62 6.59 4.12 -2.60
N LEU A 63 6.90 4.59 -1.39
CA LEU A 63 8.19 5.18 -1.04
C LEU A 63 9.35 4.20 -1.19
N ALA A 64 9.14 2.94 -0.81
CA ALA A 64 10.20 1.92 -0.79
C ALA A 64 10.85 1.69 -2.15
N TYR A 65 10.12 1.89 -3.23
CA TYR A 65 10.58 1.65 -4.60
C TYR A 65 10.86 2.95 -5.39
N MET A 66 10.80 4.10 -4.75
CA MET A 66 11.23 5.36 -5.36
C MET A 66 12.74 5.35 -5.61
N SER A 67 13.19 6.21 -6.54
CA SER A 67 14.63 6.44 -6.74
C SER A 67 15.28 6.86 -5.41
N PRO A 68 16.57 6.52 -5.18
CA PRO A 68 17.27 6.94 -3.97
C PRO A 68 17.18 8.45 -3.70
N GLU A 69 17.27 9.28 -4.75
CA GLU A 69 17.20 10.73 -4.64
C GLU A 69 15.83 11.21 -4.14
N ARG A 70 14.75 10.69 -4.72
CA ARG A 70 13.38 11.03 -4.31
C ARG A 70 13.10 10.57 -2.90
N LYS A 71 13.52 9.35 -2.58
CA LYS A 71 13.35 8.76 -1.24
C LYS A 71 14.06 9.62 -0.19
N GLU A 72 15.33 9.95 -0.39
CA GLU A 72 16.09 10.78 0.56
C GLU A 72 15.54 12.19 0.69
N ALA A 73 15.03 12.78 -0.40
CA ALA A 73 14.37 14.07 -0.34
C ALA A 73 13.14 14.05 0.59
N ILE A 74 12.37 12.97 0.58
CA ILE A 74 11.22 12.81 1.46
C ILE A 74 11.67 12.54 2.91
N LEU A 75 12.67 11.68 3.11
CA LEU A 75 13.20 11.34 4.43
C LEU A 75 13.89 12.53 5.11
N SER A 76 14.41 13.50 4.36
CA SER A 76 15.04 14.71 4.90
C SER A 76 14.04 15.74 5.40
N ARG A 77 12.75 15.59 5.08
CA ARG A 77 11.69 16.47 5.59
C ARG A 77 11.32 16.09 7.02
N LYS A 78 10.68 17.02 7.72
CA LYS A 78 10.13 16.72 9.04
C LYS A 78 9.05 15.64 8.91
N LEU A 79 9.25 14.52 9.59
CA LEU A 79 8.28 13.43 9.68
C LEU A 79 7.34 13.73 10.86
N THR A 80 6.06 13.97 10.56
CA THR A 80 5.07 14.31 11.59
C THR A 80 4.76 13.10 12.45
N THR A 81 4.83 13.27 13.76
CA THR A 81 4.44 12.25 14.73
C THR A 81 2.93 12.32 14.97
N MET A 82 2.23 11.23 14.62
CA MET A 82 0.77 11.12 14.82
C MET A 82 0.44 10.30 16.06
N THR A 83 1.22 9.27 16.35
CA THR A 83 1.07 8.38 17.51
C THR A 83 2.46 8.08 18.08
N TYR A 84 2.52 7.41 19.22
CA TYR A 84 3.80 6.92 19.75
C TYR A 84 4.43 5.80 18.90
N ASN A 85 3.69 5.21 17.97
CA ASN A 85 4.20 4.21 17.03
C ASN A 85 4.65 4.80 15.68
N THR A 86 4.41 6.06 15.43
CA THR A 86 4.84 6.70 14.18
C THR A 86 6.35 6.59 13.99
N LEU A 87 6.78 6.16 12.80
CA LEU A 87 8.18 6.17 12.41
C LEU A 87 8.59 7.61 12.08
N SER A 88 8.95 8.38 13.09
CA SER A 88 9.21 9.83 12.99
C SER A 88 10.69 10.16 12.76
N LYS A 89 11.57 9.18 12.83
CA LYS A 89 13.00 9.34 12.57
C LYS A 89 13.36 8.77 11.21
N ALA A 90 14.15 9.51 10.43
CA ALA A 90 14.55 9.11 9.08
C ALA A 90 15.19 7.71 9.04
N ASP A 91 16.07 7.40 9.97
CA ASP A 91 16.74 6.09 10.02
C ASP A 91 15.77 4.94 10.26
N GLN A 92 14.80 5.13 11.15
CA GLN A 92 13.76 4.13 11.43
C GLN A 92 12.91 3.87 10.18
N LEU A 93 12.49 4.94 9.50
CA LEU A 93 11.69 4.81 8.28
C LEU A 93 12.51 4.18 7.16
N ARG A 94 13.77 4.57 6.98
CA ARG A 94 14.66 4.00 5.97
C ARG A 94 14.82 2.48 6.16
N GLU A 95 15.06 2.03 7.38
CA GLU A 95 15.15 0.62 7.72
C GLU A 95 13.84 -0.11 7.42
N ASN A 96 12.71 0.47 7.77
CA ASN A 96 11.40 -0.11 7.51
C ASN A 96 11.12 -0.22 6.01
N LEU A 97 11.47 0.78 5.21
CA LEU A 97 11.35 0.74 3.75
C LEU A 97 12.22 -0.37 3.14
N SER A 98 13.41 -0.61 3.68
CA SER A 98 14.25 -1.73 3.25
C SER A 98 13.59 -3.08 3.53
N LEU A 99 12.93 -3.22 4.66
CA LEU A 99 12.13 -4.43 4.98
C LEU A 99 10.98 -4.62 4.00
N VAL A 100 10.31 -3.55 3.60
CA VAL A 100 9.22 -3.63 2.61
C VAL A 100 9.74 -4.21 1.29
N VAL A 101 10.88 -3.73 0.78
CA VAL A 101 11.50 -4.27 -0.44
C VAL A 101 11.87 -5.74 -0.25
N GLN A 102 12.45 -6.09 0.88
CA GLN A 102 12.92 -7.44 1.17
C GLN A 102 11.79 -8.45 1.23
N ARG A 103 10.68 -8.12 1.89
CA ARG A 103 9.57 -9.05 2.14
C ARG A 103 8.37 -8.88 1.19
N GLY A 104 8.27 -7.75 0.49
CA GLY A 104 7.21 -7.50 -0.48
C GLY A 104 5.88 -7.02 0.09
N TYR A 105 5.86 -6.57 1.34
CA TYR A 105 4.68 -5.99 1.96
C TYR A 105 5.06 -4.97 3.03
N ALA A 106 4.14 -4.08 3.34
CA ALA A 106 4.28 -3.11 4.43
C ALA A 106 3.21 -3.33 5.49
N ILE A 107 3.56 -3.07 6.73
CA ILE A 107 2.63 -3.06 7.85
C ILE A 107 2.60 -1.65 8.45
N ASP A 108 1.39 -1.14 8.66
CA ASP A 108 1.12 0.01 9.52
C ASP A 108 0.62 -0.53 10.86
N ASN A 109 1.42 -0.38 11.90
CA ASN A 109 1.07 -0.79 13.25
C ASN A 109 0.70 0.43 14.10
N GLU A 110 -0.53 0.90 13.96
CA GLU A 110 -1.05 2.06 14.71
C GLU A 110 -0.18 3.33 14.54
N GLU A 111 0.37 3.54 13.35
CA GLU A 111 1.32 4.64 13.10
C GLU A 111 0.62 5.97 12.82
N ILE A 112 -0.63 5.93 12.40
CA ILE A 112 -1.47 7.12 12.16
C ILE A 112 -2.49 7.29 13.27
N GLU A 113 -3.12 6.20 13.69
CA GLU A 113 -4.19 6.20 14.68
C GLU A 113 -4.11 4.95 15.55
N ILE A 114 -4.15 5.13 16.85
CA ILE A 114 -4.19 4.01 17.80
C ILE A 114 -5.48 3.22 17.58
N GLY A 115 -5.37 1.90 17.49
CA GLY A 115 -6.48 0.99 17.19
C GLY A 115 -6.62 0.64 15.72
N LEU A 116 -5.96 1.37 14.80
CA LEU A 116 -6.00 1.13 13.36
C LEU A 116 -4.68 0.54 12.86
N SER A 117 -4.76 -0.61 12.21
CA SER A 117 -3.63 -1.28 11.55
C SER A 117 -3.96 -1.58 10.10
N CYS A 118 -2.91 -1.74 9.29
CA CYS A 118 -3.04 -1.93 7.85
C CYS A 118 -1.91 -2.81 7.34
N ILE A 119 -2.22 -3.59 6.30
CA ILE A 119 -1.24 -4.33 5.51
C ILE A 119 -1.39 -3.89 4.07
N ALA A 120 -0.28 -3.59 3.41
CA ALA A 120 -0.27 -3.15 2.02
C ALA A 120 0.78 -3.90 1.21
N VAL A 121 0.53 -4.03 -0.08
CA VAL A 121 1.47 -4.59 -1.05
C VAL A 121 1.60 -3.66 -2.25
N PRO A 122 2.79 -3.56 -2.85
CA PRO A 122 2.98 -2.82 -4.09
C PRO A 122 2.48 -3.64 -5.28
N VAL A 123 1.96 -2.95 -6.29
CA VAL A 123 1.61 -3.52 -7.60
C VAL A 123 2.47 -2.83 -8.64
N PHE A 124 3.12 -3.59 -9.52
CA PHE A 124 4.10 -3.08 -10.45
C PHE A 124 3.59 -3.03 -11.89
N ASN A 125 3.98 -2.02 -12.65
CA ASN A 125 3.78 -1.96 -14.10
C ASN A 125 5.05 -2.19 -14.90
N ALA A 126 6.19 -2.19 -14.25
CA ALA A 126 7.51 -2.53 -14.79
C ALA A 126 8.41 -2.97 -13.61
N PRO A 127 9.59 -3.58 -13.84
CA PRO A 127 10.49 -3.98 -12.77
C PRO A 127 10.79 -2.84 -11.80
N ASN A 128 10.47 -3.04 -10.51
CA ASN A 128 10.65 -2.06 -9.43
C ASN A 128 9.93 -0.71 -9.63
N LYS A 129 8.94 -0.66 -10.52
CA LYS A 129 8.10 0.54 -10.73
C LYS A 129 6.70 0.28 -10.21
N VAL A 130 6.34 0.94 -9.12
CA VAL A 130 5.04 0.80 -8.48
C VAL A 130 3.99 1.59 -9.25
N ALA A 131 2.96 0.89 -9.74
CA ALA A 131 1.79 1.50 -10.34
C ALA A 131 0.78 1.95 -9.28
N CYS A 132 0.55 1.09 -8.30
CA CYS A 132 -0.36 1.35 -7.18
C CYS A 132 0.02 0.48 -5.99
N ALA A 133 -0.63 0.73 -4.86
CA ALA A 133 -0.59 -0.14 -3.70
C ALA A 133 -2.01 -0.55 -3.33
N ILE A 134 -2.20 -1.81 -2.97
CA ILE A 134 -3.48 -2.30 -2.44
C ILE A 134 -3.31 -2.66 -0.97
N SER A 135 -4.35 -2.45 -0.18
CA SER A 135 -4.26 -2.63 1.27
C SER A 135 -5.54 -3.16 1.89
N ILE A 136 -5.38 -3.75 3.06
CA ILE A 136 -6.45 -4.09 3.98
C ILE A 136 -6.20 -3.32 5.27
N SER A 137 -7.22 -2.62 5.77
CA SER A 137 -7.16 -1.84 7.00
C SER A 137 -8.28 -2.23 7.93
N GLY A 138 -8.00 -2.28 9.21
CA GLY A 138 -9.00 -2.64 10.19
C GLY A 138 -8.55 -2.41 11.63
N PHE A 139 -9.42 -2.79 12.55
CA PHE A 139 -9.17 -2.71 13.98
C PHE A 139 -8.00 -3.62 14.38
N THR A 140 -7.01 -3.07 15.08
CA THR A 140 -5.74 -3.73 15.35
C THR A 140 -5.86 -5.16 15.88
N PRO A 141 -6.69 -5.48 16.90
CA PRO A 141 -6.79 -6.86 17.38
C PRO A 141 -7.21 -7.86 16.30
N ARG A 142 -8.08 -7.45 15.38
CA ARG A 142 -8.51 -8.30 14.25
C ARG A 142 -7.41 -8.43 13.21
N MET A 143 -6.70 -7.33 12.93
CA MET A 143 -5.62 -7.32 11.93
C MET A 143 -4.39 -8.11 12.37
N GLN A 144 -4.14 -8.21 13.67
CA GLN A 144 -2.98 -8.88 14.26
C GLN A 144 -3.25 -10.33 14.69
N GLU A 145 -4.47 -10.86 14.49
CA GLU A 145 -4.71 -12.27 14.69
C GLU A 145 -3.80 -13.05 13.73
N SER A 146 -2.94 -13.92 14.27
CA SER A 146 -1.78 -14.45 13.53
C SER A 146 -2.15 -15.23 12.27
N ASN A 147 -3.16 -16.10 12.32
CA ASN A 147 -3.59 -16.88 11.16
C ASN A 147 -4.24 -15.99 10.10
N LYS A 148 -5.03 -15.02 10.51
CA LYS A 148 -5.68 -14.06 9.62
C LYS A 148 -4.65 -13.15 8.95
N GLN A 149 -3.69 -12.63 9.73
CA GLN A 149 -2.63 -11.78 9.21
C GLN A 149 -1.81 -12.48 8.12
N GLU A 150 -1.40 -13.72 8.38
CA GLU A 150 -0.65 -14.50 7.40
C GLU A 150 -1.44 -14.72 6.11
N LYS A 151 -2.73 -15.05 6.22
CA LYS A 151 -3.62 -15.19 5.05
C LYS A 151 -3.78 -13.88 4.30
N MET A 152 -3.96 -12.77 4.99
CA MET A 152 -4.07 -11.44 4.36
C MET A 152 -2.82 -11.11 3.56
N ILE A 153 -1.64 -11.34 4.12
CA ILE A 153 -0.36 -11.10 3.43
C ILE A 153 -0.28 -11.95 2.16
N LYS A 154 -0.52 -13.25 2.28
CA LYS A 154 -0.46 -14.19 1.12
C LYS A 154 -1.45 -13.80 0.03
N THR A 155 -2.68 -13.49 0.40
CA THR A 155 -3.73 -13.12 -0.56
C THR A 155 -3.41 -11.79 -1.25
N LEU A 156 -2.97 -10.80 -0.50
CA LEU A 156 -2.52 -9.51 -1.06
C LEU A 156 -1.37 -9.71 -2.04
N GLN A 157 -0.37 -10.51 -1.69
CA GLN A 157 0.76 -10.79 -2.58
C GLN A 157 0.34 -11.55 -3.84
N GLN A 158 -0.60 -12.49 -3.74
CA GLN A 158 -1.17 -13.17 -4.89
C GLN A 158 -1.87 -12.19 -5.83
N TYR A 159 -2.72 -11.33 -5.30
CA TYR A 159 -3.46 -10.35 -6.10
C TYR A 159 -2.53 -9.28 -6.70
N SER A 160 -1.51 -8.87 -5.95
CA SER A 160 -0.47 -7.99 -6.48
C SER A 160 0.23 -8.61 -7.68
N GLN A 161 0.60 -9.88 -7.62
CA GLN A 161 1.23 -10.59 -8.72
C GLN A 161 0.32 -10.68 -9.94
N GLU A 162 -0.94 -11.04 -9.75
CA GLU A 162 -1.92 -11.14 -10.83
C GLU A 162 -2.14 -9.79 -11.51
N LEU A 163 -2.31 -8.72 -10.73
CA LEU A 163 -2.45 -7.35 -11.24
C LEU A 163 -1.19 -6.88 -11.97
N SER A 164 -0.02 -7.14 -11.40
CA SER A 164 1.26 -6.76 -12.00
C SER A 164 1.44 -7.40 -13.38
N VAL A 165 1.15 -8.69 -13.52
CA VAL A 165 1.19 -9.40 -14.81
C VAL A 165 0.28 -8.71 -15.84
N LYS A 166 -0.94 -8.35 -15.46
CA LYS A 166 -1.88 -7.65 -16.35
C LYS A 166 -1.36 -6.28 -16.76
N LEU A 167 -0.80 -5.51 -15.85
CA LEU A 167 -0.25 -4.19 -16.14
C LEU A 167 0.98 -4.26 -17.04
N TYR A 168 1.83 -5.26 -16.88
CA TYR A 168 2.95 -5.52 -17.79
C TYR A 168 2.49 -5.79 -19.23
N GLN A 169 1.37 -6.47 -19.41
CA GLN A 169 0.81 -6.78 -20.73
C GLN A 169 0.28 -5.54 -21.45
N TYR A 170 -0.15 -4.49 -20.71
CA TYR A 170 -0.68 -3.25 -21.29
C TYR A 170 0.41 -2.31 -21.83
N HIS A 171 1.71 -2.52 -21.48
CA HIS A 171 2.83 -1.64 -21.87
C HIS A 171 3.97 -2.40 -22.55
N PRO A 172 3.72 -3.31 -23.53
CA PRO A 172 4.76 -4.13 -24.12
C PRO A 172 5.78 -3.34 -24.96
N HIS A 173 5.50 -2.05 -25.28
CA HIS A 173 6.37 -1.22 -26.12
C HIS A 173 7.28 -0.27 -25.36
N GLU A 174 7.10 -0.08 -24.06
CA GLU A 174 7.96 0.80 -23.26
C GLU A 174 9.31 0.14 -22.92
N GLU A 175 9.36 -1.17 -22.84
CA GLU A 175 10.61 -1.91 -22.59
C GLU A 175 11.62 -1.78 -23.74
N PHE A 176 11.16 -1.58 -25.00
CA PHE A 176 12.02 -1.42 -26.15
C PHE A 176 12.66 -0.03 -26.28
N LYS A 177 12.13 0.99 -25.59
CA LYS A 177 12.66 2.37 -25.67
C LYS A 177 13.80 2.64 -24.68
N GLN A 178 14.02 1.78 -23.69
CA GLN A 178 15.08 1.97 -22.68
C GLN A 178 16.38 1.21 -23.02
N SER A 179 16.41 0.42 -24.09
CA SER A 179 17.58 -0.37 -24.50
C SER A 179 18.30 0.19 -25.75
N ARG A 180 18.11 1.47 -26.08
CA ARG A 180 18.89 2.16 -27.12
C ARG A 180 19.59 3.38 -26.59
#